data_842c5c152671fba35cb1b62a9ec5a5f2
#
_entry.id   842c5c152671fba35cb1b62a9ec5a5f2
#
_cell.length_a   1.000
_cell.length_b   1.000
_cell.length_c   1.000
_cell.angle_alpha   90.00
_cell.angle_beta   90.00
_cell.angle_gamma   90.00
#
_symmetry.space_group_name_H-M   'P 1'
#
loop_
_entity.id
_entity.type
_entity.pdbx_description
1 polymer ?
#
loop_
_entity_poly.entity_id
_entity_poly.type
_entity_poly.pdbx_seq_one_letter_code
_entity_poly.pdbx_strand_id
1 'polypeptide(L)'
;MAPRPVSLAEIEALAVGAWILGTGGGGSPYLALLNLRQLYRQGTVVSLLDPMELDDADRVAVVSNMGAPLVGQERLTDPRHIARAVRLMEEYTGKRFGAVMSLEIGGGNALQPFMAAALLGLPVVDADTMGRAYPEAQMTSVAVHDLPMYPLTLVDVRDNAVIVARAASWKWMERLSRRACVEVGSIASTCKAPRTGKEVKACAILYTTTKAIRLGQAVLEARREHRDPIAAVIDTERGVRLFAGKVRDVARRTTEGFLRGTATLEGLDAHRGHEFTLAFQNEFAVGWLDGVPRVMTPDLICVLDSHSGEAVGTETLRYGQRVTVVALPGPAVFRTPKGLEHVGPRAFGYDLDFTSVFS
;
A
#
# COMPACT_ATOMS: atom_id res chain seq x y z
N MET A 1 12.80 5.37 -23.40
CA MET A 1 11.98 4.34 -24.15
C MET A 1 10.51 4.72 -24.06
N ALA A 2 9.68 4.35 -25.05
CA ALA A 2 8.24 4.57 -24.93
C ALA A 2 7.67 3.73 -23.79
N PRO A 3 6.62 4.20 -23.08
CA PRO A 3 5.97 3.44 -22.02
C PRO A 3 5.54 2.05 -22.52
N ARG A 4 5.84 0.99 -21.76
CA ARG A 4 5.50 -0.38 -22.16
C ARG A 4 4.05 -0.72 -21.77
N PRO A 5 3.29 -1.43 -22.63
CA PRO A 5 1.97 -1.91 -22.26
C PRO A 5 2.06 -2.93 -21.12
N VAL A 6 1.08 -2.90 -20.22
CA VAL A 6 0.92 -3.87 -19.15
C VAL A 6 -0.23 -4.82 -19.52
N SER A 7 0.05 -6.11 -19.52
CA SER A 7 -0.96 -7.13 -19.85
C SER A 7 -1.93 -7.36 -18.68
N LEU A 8 -3.10 -7.95 -18.95
CA LEU A 8 -4.05 -8.32 -17.91
C LEU A 8 -3.45 -9.32 -16.92
N ALA A 9 -2.61 -10.25 -17.38
CA ALA A 9 -1.92 -11.20 -16.52
C ALA A 9 -0.94 -10.49 -15.54
N GLU A 10 -0.28 -9.43 -15.99
CA GLU A 10 0.55 -8.59 -15.10
C GLU A 10 -0.29 -7.81 -14.09
N ILE A 11 -1.48 -7.32 -14.48
CA ILE A 11 -2.42 -6.68 -13.53
C ILE A 11 -2.89 -7.68 -12.47
N GLU A 12 -3.15 -8.93 -12.83
CA GLU A 12 -3.50 -9.99 -11.89
C GLU A 12 -2.34 -10.31 -10.95
N ALA A 13 -1.13 -10.39 -11.48
CA ALA A 13 0.07 -10.56 -10.67
C ALA A 13 0.33 -9.35 -9.76
N LEU A 14 0.16 -8.12 -10.27
CA LEU A 14 0.25 -6.89 -9.49
C LEU A 14 -0.69 -6.95 -8.28
N ALA A 15 -1.94 -7.37 -8.46
CA ALA A 15 -2.90 -7.47 -7.36
C ALA A 15 -2.42 -8.43 -6.25
N VAL A 16 -1.85 -9.58 -6.62
CA VAL A 16 -1.31 -10.55 -5.64
C VAL A 16 -0.10 -9.99 -4.92
N GLY A 17 0.90 -9.47 -5.64
CA GLY A 17 2.11 -8.94 -5.03
C GLY A 17 1.85 -7.69 -4.19
N ALA A 18 1.01 -6.78 -4.68
CA ALA A 18 0.61 -5.58 -3.94
C ALA A 18 -0.12 -5.93 -2.63
N TRP A 19 -0.95 -7.00 -2.62
CA TRP A 19 -1.62 -7.44 -1.40
C TRP A 19 -0.63 -7.93 -0.34
N ILE A 20 0.45 -8.60 -0.75
CA ILE A 20 1.56 -9.00 0.14
C ILE A 20 2.29 -7.75 0.66
N LEU A 21 2.65 -6.82 -0.25
CA LEU A 21 3.31 -5.55 0.12
C LEU A 21 2.40 -4.62 0.94
N GLY A 22 1.09 -4.87 0.96
CA GLY A 22 0.12 -4.18 1.81
C GLY A 22 0.36 -4.37 3.30
N THR A 23 1.10 -5.43 3.71
CA THR A 23 1.42 -5.68 5.12
C THR A 23 0.19 -5.64 6.03
N GLY A 24 -0.93 -6.16 5.54
CA GLY A 24 -2.21 -6.19 6.22
C GLY A 24 -3.12 -4.99 5.97
N GLY A 25 -2.67 -3.94 5.26
CA GLY A 25 -3.45 -2.75 4.94
C GLY A 25 -3.44 -2.37 3.46
N GLY A 26 -3.72 -1.10 3.15
CA GLY A 26 -3.88 -0.62 1.77
C GLY A 26 -5.18 -1.06 1.10
N GLY A 27 -6.01 -1.84 1.79
CA GLY A 27 -7.28 -2.42 1.33
C GLY A 27 -7.13 -3.62 0.39
N SER A 28 -8.15 -4.49 0.35
CA SER A 28 -8.16 -5.63 -0.57
C SER A 28 -8.10 -5.16 -2.03
N PRO A 29 -7.22 -5.72 -2.88
CA PRO A 29 -7.14 -5.38 -4.29
C PRO A 29 -8.30 -5.95 -5.13
N TYR A 30 -9.15 -6.78 -4.56
CA TYR A 30 -10.15 -7.57 -5.30
C TYR A 30 -11.10 -6.72 -6.16
N LEU A 31 -11.75 -5.72 -5.58
CA LEU A 31 -12.68 -4.86 -6.32
C LEU A 31 -11.98 -4.00 -7.38
N ALA A 32 -10.80 -3.49 -7.07
CA ALA A 32 -9.98 -2.74 -8.03
C ALA A 32 -9.55 -3.61 -9.22
N LEU A 33 -9.19 -4.87 -8.95
CA LEU A 33 -8.87 -5.85 -9.99
C LEU A 33 -10.07 -6.16 -10.88
N LEU A 34 -11.28 -6.32 -10.32
CA LEU A 34 -12.50 -6.53 -11.12
C LEU A 34 -12.78 -5.36 -12.06
N ASN A 35 -12.62 -4.13 -11.57
CA ASN A 35 -12.77 -2.92 -12.39
C ASN A 35 -11.74 -2.88 -13.55
N LEU A 36 -10.47 -3.18 -13.26
CA LEU A 36 -9.44 -3.24 -14.29
C LEU A 36 -9.69 -4.35 -15.31
N ARG A 37 -10.09 -5.55 -14.87
CA ARG A 37 -10.50 -6.62 -15.79
C ARG A 37 -11.61 -6.17 -16.76
N GLN A 38 -12.58 -5.41 -16.26
CA GLN A 38 -13.66 -4.88 -17.09
C GLN A 38 -13.14 -3.86 -18.11
N LEU A 39 -12.28 -2.92 -17.69
CA LEU A 39 -11.66 -1.94 -18.59
C LEU A 39 -10.81 -2.62 -19.67
N TYR A 40 -10.01 -3.61 -19.31
CA TYR A 40 -9.20 -4.39 -20.28
C TYR A 40 -10.05 -5.18 -21.26
N ARG A 41 -11.18 -5.77 -20.83
CA ARG A 41 -12.16 -6.42 -21.72
C ARG A 41 -12.80 -5.44 -22.72
N GLN A 42 -12.89 -4.18 -22.36
CA GLN A 42 -13.37 -3.10 -23.23
C GLN A 42 -12.30 -2.56 -24.19
N GLY A 43 -11.11 -3.15 -24.19
CA GLY A 43 -10.02 -2.78 -25.11
C GLY A 43 -9.04 -1.74 -24.55
N THR A 44 -9.22 -1.30 -23.30
CA THR A 44 -8.26 -0.37 -22.68
C THR A 44 -6.97 -1.12 -22.32
N VAL A 45 -5.81 -0.55 -22.68
CA VAL A 45 -4.49 -1.03 -22.27
C VAL A 45 -3.76 0.12 -21.60
N VAL A 46 -3.30 -0.11 -20.37
CA VAL A 46 -2.50 0.86 -19.61
C VAL A 46 -1.02 0.59 -19.84
N SER A 47 -0.23 1.65 -19.92
CA SER A 47 1.22 1.56 -20.09
C SER A 47 1.95 1.92 -18.81
N LEU A 48 3.07 1.23 -18.56
CA LEU A 48 4.00 1.49 -17.46
C LEU A 48 5.20 2.30 -17.99
N LEU A 49 5.50 3.41 -17.34
CA LEU A 49 6.58 4.31 -17.66
C LEU A 49 7.75 4.08 -16.70
N ASP A 50 8.95 3.89 -17.23
CA ASP A 50 10.17 3.88 -16.44
C ASP A 50 10.34 5.27 -15.80
N PRO A 51 10.49 5.37 -14.46
CA PRO A 51 10.66 6.66 -13.81
C PRO A 51 11.89 7.45 -14.29
N MET A 52 12.91 6.79 -14.82
CA MET A 52 14.09 7.46 -15.37
C MET A 52 13.86 8.12 -16.74
N GLU A 53 12.76 7.77 -17.41
CA GLU A 53 12.33 8.36 -18.69
C GLU A 53 11.49 9.65 -18.51
N LEU A 54 11.13 10.00 -17.27
CA LEU A 54 10.48 11.27 -17.00
C LEU A 54 11.44 12.44 -17.28
N ASP A 55 10.96 13.46 -17.97
CA ASP A 55 11.65 14.75 -17.99
C ASP A 55 11.55 15.40 -16.61
N ASP A 56 12.56 16.16 -16.21
CA ASP A 56 12.61 16.81 -14.88
C ASP A 56 11.40 17.73 -14.64
N ALA A 57 10.85 18.33 -15.68
CA ALA A 57 9.71 19.22 -15.63
C ALA A 57 8.36 18.52 -15.75
N ASP A 58 8.32 17.22 -16.09
CA ASP A 58 7.10 16.45 -16.18
C ASP A 58 6.31 16.52 -14.89
N ARG A 59 4.98 16.50 -15.02
CA ARG A 59 4.09 16.53 -13.88
C ARG A 59 3.42 15.20 -13.69
N VAL A 60 3.57 14.66 -12.50
CA VAL A 60 3.03 13.36 -12.10
C VAL A 60 1.96 13.56 -11.03
N ALA A 61 0.75 13.03 -11.29
CA ALA A 61 -0.31 12.96 -10.30
C ALA A 61 -0.07 11.77 -9.36
N VAL A 62 -0.12 12.01 -8.05
CA VAL A 62 0.05 10.95 -7.04
C VAL A 62 -1.32 10.58 -6.48
N VAL A 63 -1.75 9.33 -6.69
CA VAL A 63 -3.12 8.91 -6.40
C VAL A 63 -3.21 7.77 -5.39
N SER A 64 -4.28 7.78 -4.60
CA SER A 64 -4.66 6.67 -3.71
C SER A 64 -6.12 6.82 -3.29
N ASN A 65 -6.72 5.74 -2.81
CA ASN A 65 -7.89 5.88 -1.94
C ASN A 65 -7.44 6.21 -0.51
N MET A 66 -8.27 6.91 0.20
CA MET A 66 -8.12 7.21 1.63
C MET A 66 -9.36 6.72 2.36
N GLY A 67 -9.18 6.08 3.51
CA GLY A 67 -10.31 5.65 4.34
C GLY A 67 -10.00 4.44 5.20
N ALA A 68 -11.03 3.90 5.84
CA ALA A 68 -10.96 2.66 6.59
C ALA A 68 -11.18 1.46 5.65
N PRO A 69 -10.26 0.47 5.59
CA PRO A 69 -10.36 -0.69 4.69
C PRO A 69 -11.69 -1.45 4.84
N LEU A 70 -12.21 -1.55 6.06
CA LEU A 70 -13.48 -2.21 6.36
C LEU A 70 -14.67 -1.58 5.62
N VAL A 71 -14.71 -0.25 5.50
CA VAL A 71 -15.76 0.48 4.78
C VAL A 71 -15.73 0.17 3.28
N GLY A 72 -14.56 -0.10 2.72
CA GLY A 72 -14.39 -0.50 1.33
C GLY A 72 -15.07 -1.82 0.98
N GLN A 73 -15.38 -2.67 1.97
CA GLN A 73 -16.12 -3.93 1.75
C GLN A 73 -17.62 -3.70 1.55
N GLU A 74 -18.16 -2.59 2.05
CA GLU A 74 -19.58 -2.24 1.96
C GLU A 74 -19.91 -1.32 0.77
N ARG A 75 -18.89 -0.77 0.10
CA ARG A 75 -19.06 0.19 -0.99
C ARG A 75 -18.32 -0.26 -2.24
N LEU A 76 -19.04 -0.36 -3.34
CA LEU A 76 -18.44 -0.57 -4.65
C LEU A 76 -17.61 0.66 -5.04
N THR A 77 -16.37 0.42 -5.42
CA THR A 77 -15.49 1.47 -5.97
C THR A 77 -15.80 1.69 -7.44
N ASP A 78 -15.97 2.95 -7.84
CA ASP A 78 -16.09 3.35 -9.25
C ASP A 78 -14.77 3.99 -9.68
N PRO A 79 -14.11 3.48 -10.73
CA PRO A 79 -12.84 4.03 -11.19
C PRO A 79 -12.93 5.50 -11.66
N ARG A 80 -14.13 6.00 -11.94
CA ARG A 80 -14.33 7.40 -12.31
C ARG A 80 -13.94 8.37 -11.18
N HIS A 81 -14.10 7.99 -9.91
CA HIS A 81 -13.80 8.89 -8.80
C HIS A 81 -12.29 9.20 -8.68
N ILE A 82 -11.41 8.21 -8.93
CA ILE A 82 -9.97 8.48 -8.90
C ILE A 82 -9.54 9.38 -10.06
N ALA A 83 -10.11 9.18 -11.26
CA ALA A 83 -9.88 10.07 -12.40
C ALA A 83 -10.42 11.48 -12.14
N ARG A 84 -11.57 11.60 -11.46
CA ARG A 84 -12.16 12.88 -11.06
C ARG A 84 -11.26 13.63 -10.07
N ALA A 85 -10.68 12.94 -9.09
CA ALA A 85 -9.75 13.56 -8.14
C ALA A 85 -8.52 14.14 -8.85
N VAL A 86 -8.00 13.46 -9.88
CA VAL A 86 -6.90 13.96 -10.72
C VAL A 86 -7.33 15.20 -11.51
N ARG A 87 -8.50 15.17 -12.17
CA ARG A 87 -9.02 16.32 -12.93
C ARG A 87 -9.26 17.53 -12.03
N LEU A 88 -9.82 17.33 -10.85
CA LEU A 88 -10.01 18.40 -9.85
C LEU A 88 -8.65 19.04 -9.46
N MET A 89 -7.58 18.25 -9.36
CA MET A 89 -6.24 18.78 -9.13
C MET A 89 -5.73 19.59 -10.32
N GLU A 90 -5.99 19.15 -11.55
CA GLU A 90 -5.66 19.92 -12.77
C GLU A 90 -6.41 21.25 -12.82
N GLU A 91 -7.72 21.22 -12.55
CA GLU A 91 -8.58 22.41 -12.50
C GLU A 91 -8.07 23.41 -11.45
N TYR A 92 -7.76 22.93 -10.23
CA TYR A 92 -7.28 23.77 -9.14
C TYR A 92 -5.89 24.36 -9.41
N THR A 93 -4.97 23.59 -9.98
CA THR A 93 -3.59 24.04 -10.22
C THR A 93 -3.39 24.75 -11.54
N GLY A 94 -4.36 24.65 -12.47
CA GLY A 94 -4.26 25.15 -13.84
C GLY A 94 -3.22 24.39 -14.67
N LYS A 95 -2.84 23.16 -14.30
CA LYS A 95 -1.74 22.40 -14.91
C LYS A 95 -2.17 20.97 -15.20
N ARG A 96 -1.80 20.46 -16.40
CA ARG A 96 -2.05 19.10 -16.82
C ARG A 96 -0.98 18.14 -16.32
N PHE A 97 -1.36 16.88 -16.16
CA PHE A 97 -0.42 15.80 -15.84
C PHE A 97 -0.02 15.00 -17.07
N GLY A 98 1.25 14.61 -17.12
CA GLY A 98 1.79 13.71 -18.15
C GLY A 98 1.77 12.23 -17.75
N ALA A 99 1.65 11.95 -16.44
CA ALA A 99 1.62 10.59 -15.89
C ALA A 99 0.92 10.54 -14.54
N VAL A 100 0.58 9.33 -14.09
CA VAL A 100 0.06 9.06 -12.75
C VAL A 100 0.97 8.07 -12.01
N MET A 101 1.04 8.19 -10.68
CA MET A 101 1.86 7.33 -9.80
C MET A 101 1.04 6.93 -8.57
N SER A 102 1.30 5.75 -8.03
CA SER A 102 0.71 5.36 -6.74
C SER A 102 1.30 6.18 -5.59
N LEU A 103 0.49 6.50 -4.59
CA LEU A 103 1.01 6.94 -3.29
C LEU A 103 1.73 5.79 -2.59
N GLU A 104 1.13 4.59 -2.64
CA GLU A 104 1.62 3.37 -2.01
C GLU A 104 1.40 2.14 -2.90
N ILE A 105 2.38 1.27 -2.96
CA ILE A 105 2.31 0.02 -3.73
C ILE A 105 1.56 -1.08 -2.98
N GLY A 106 1.18 -0.87 -1.73
CA GLY A 106 0.50 -1.87 -0.91
C GLY A 106 -1.01 -1.93 -1.15
N GLY A 107 -1.55 -3.15 -1.24
CA GLY A 107 -2.97 -3.41 -1.34
C GLY A 107 -3.65 -2.88 -2.61
N GLY A 108 -4.94 -2.56 -2.50
CA GLY A 108 -5.76 -2.05 -3.60
C GLY A 108 -5.31 -0.68 -4.12
N ASN A 109 -4.51 0.06 -3.35
CA ASN A 109 -3.97 1.35 -3.76
C ASN A 109 -2.94 1.24 -4.89
N ALA A 110 -2.27 0.11 -5.04
CA ALA A 110 -1.39 -0.16 -6.19
C ALA A 110 -2.14 -0.15 -7.54
N LEU A 111 -3.43 -0.44 -7.54
CA LEU A 111 -4.26 -0.52 -8.74
C LEU A 111 -4.94 0.81 -9.07
N GLN A 112 -4.98 1.77 -8.13
CA GLN A 112 -5.63 3.07 -8.33
C GLN A 112 -5.01 3.86 -9.49
N PRO A 113 -3.67 3.96 -9.65
CA PRO A 113 -3.09 4.67 -10.78
C PRO A 113 -3.43 4.01 -12.12
N PHE A 114 -3.58 2.68 -12.18
CA PHE A 114 -4.01 1.98 -13.40
C PHE A 114 -5.44 2.32 -13.80
N MET A 115 -6.35 2.48 -12.83
CA MET A 115 -7.72 2.92 -13.10
C MET A 115 -7.75 4.39 -13.56
N ALA A 116 -6.99 5.27 -12.91
CA ALA A 116 -6.87 6.67 -13.34
C ALA A 116 -6.27 6.75 -14.75
N ALA A 117 -5.18 6.03 -15.02
CA ALA A 117 -4.49 5.98 -16.30
C ALA A 117 -5.41 5.51 -17.44
N ALA A 118 -6.17 4.43 -17.20
CA ALA A 118 -7.13 3.87 -18.15
C ALA A 118 -8.19 4.89 -18.59
N LEU A 119 -8.66 5.75 -17.68
CA LEU A 119 -9.70 6.74 -17.94
C LEU A 119 -9.17 8.08 -18.43
N LEU A 120 -7.91 8.40 -18.16
CA LEU A 120 -7.29 9.68 -18.51
C LEU A 120 -6.38 9.58 -19.76
N GLY A 121 -6.06 8.37 -20.21
CA GLY A 121 -5.12 8.15 -21.31
C GLY A 121 -3.66 8.45 -20.93
N LEU A 122 -3.30 8.29 -19.66
CA LEU A 122 -1.97 8.59 -19.13
C LEU A 122 -1.18 7.29 -18.86
N PRO A 123 0.17 7.30 -18.90
CA PRO A 123 0.96 6.20 -18.41
C PRO A 123 1.02 6.19 -16.86
N VAL A 124 1.25 4.99 -16.29
CA VAL A 124 1.58 4.82 -14.87
C VAL A 124 3.09 4.84 -14.71
N VAL A 125 3.61 5.64 -13.78
CA VAL A 125 5.04 5.64 -13.43
C VAL A 125 5.32 4.44 -12.53
N ASP A 126 6.39 3.69 -12.83
CA ASP A 126 6.85 2.54 -12.04
C ASP A 126 7.55 2.99 -10.75
N ALA A 127 6.81 3.63 -9.87
CA ALA A 127 7.27 4.10 -8.58
C ALA A 127 6.09 4.31 -7.62
N ASP A 128 6.40 4.44 -6.34
CA ASP A 128 5.49 4.89 -5.30
C ASP A 128 6.25 5.70 -4.23
N THR A 129 5.61 6.04 -3.12
CA THR A 129 6.24 6.83 -2.07
C THR A 129 6.40 6.09 -0.74
N MET A 130 5.99 4.83 -0.67
CA MET A 130 5.97 4.05 0.59
C MET A 130 6.69 2.71 0.48
N GLY A 131 6.70 2.07 -0.70
CA GLY A 131 7.25 0.73 -0.92
C GLY A 131 6.47 -0.40 -0.23
N ARG A 132 5.38 -0.03 0.46
CA ARG A 132 4.40 -0.86 1.16
C ARG A 132 3.14 -0.03 1.41
N ALA A 133 2.18 -0.52 2.21
CA ALA A 133 1.14 0.32 2.75
C ALA A 133 1.52 0.89 4.13
N TYR A 134 1.14 2.15 4.37
CA TYR A 134 1.24 2.84 5.65
C TYR A 134 -0.04 3.63 5.96
N PRO A 135 -0.44 3.74 7.25
CA PRO A 135 -1.72 4.32 7.64
C PRO A 135 -1.84 5.83 7.44
N GLU A 136 -0.74 6.56 7.50
CA GLU A 136 -0.75 8.01 7.57
C GLU A 136 0.07 8.65 6.45
N ALA A 137 -0.41 9.78 5.98
CA ALA A 137 0.13 10.48 4.81
C ALA A 137 1.56 11.00 4.98
N GLN A 138 2.02 11.26 6.22
CA GLN A 138 3.41 11.64 6.48
C GLN A 138 4.39 10.46 6.42
N MET A 139 3.89 9.23 6.32
CA MET A 139 4.69 8.01 6.26
C MET A 139 5.15 7.71 4.82
N THR A 140 5.63 8.73 4.13
CA THR A 140 6.07 8.68 2.73
C THR A 140 7.52 9.10 2.57
N SER A 141 8.19 8.59 1.54
CA SER A 141 9.56 8.98 1.20
C SER A 141 9.65 10.48 0.89
N VAL A 142 8.62 11.05 0.27
CA VAL A 142 8.55 12.48 -0.03
C VAL A 142 8.45 13.34 1.24
N ALA A 143 7.86 12.82 2.33
CA ALA A 143 7.87 13.48 3.63
C ALA A 143 9.27 13.43 4.27
N VAL A 144 9.97 12.30 4.15
CA VAL A 144 11.36 12.17 4.60
C VAL A 144 12.27 13.18 3.89
N HIS A 145 11.95 13.56 2.65
CA HIS A 145 12.65 14.58 1.88
C HIS A 145 12.10 16.00 2.02
N ASP A 146 11.22 16.27 3.00
CA ASP A 146 10.60 17.57 3.28
C ASP A 146 9.79 18.18 2.13
N LEU A 147 9.36 17.37 1.17
CA LEU A 147 8.52 17.86 0.09
C LEU A 147 7.08 18.13 0.59
N PRO A 148 6.40 19.21 0.14
CA PRO A 148 5.07 19.53 0.61
C PRO A 148 4.03 18.50 0.17
N MET A 149 3.00 18.25 1.02
CA MET A 149 1.87 17.35 0.76
C MET A 149 0.60 18.05 0.29
N TYR A 150 0.68 19.31 0.01
CA TYR A 150 -0.44 20.09 -0.47
C TYR A 150 -0.16 20.63 -1.88
N PRO A 151 -1.21 20.92 -2.66
CA PRO A 151 -2.61 20.66 -2.37
C PRO A 151 -2.96 19.16 -2.39
N LEU A 152 -4.11 18.82 -1.80
CA LEU A 152 -4.72 17.49 -1.88
C LEU A 152 -6.15 17.66 -2.34
N THR A 153 -6.59 16.87 -3.32
CA THR A 153 -7.99 16.76 -3.72
C THR A 153 -8.59 15.44 -3.28
N LEU A 154 -9.86 15.45 -2.91
CA LEU A 154 -10.62 14.32 -2.43
C LEU A 154 -11.99 14.32 -3.10
N VAL A 155 -12.42 13.16 -3.61
CA VAL A 155 -13.75 12.97 -4.22
C VAL A 155 -14.37 11.68 -3.66
N ASP A 156 -15.63 11.75 -3.23
CA ASP A 156 -16.38 10.61 -2.75
C ASP A 156 -17.33 10.02 -3.82
N VAL A 157 -18.03 8.97 -3.45
CA VAL A 157 -18.99 8.26 -4.33
C VAL A 157 -20.25 9.08 -4.67
N ARG A 158 -20.50 10.20 -3.99
CA ARG A 158 -21.62 11.12 -4.25
C ARG A 158 -21.18 12.36 -5.03
N ASP A 159 -19.93 12.36 -5.52
CA ASP A 159 -19.28 13.48 -6.20
C ASP A 159 -19.06 14.71 -5.30
N ASN A 160 -19.04 14.52 -3.96
CA ASN A 160 -18.56 15.58 -3.09
C ASN A 160 -17.06 15.76 -3.32
N ALA A 161 -16.65 17.01 -3.59
CA ALA A 161 -15.28 17.37 -3.90
C ALA A 161 -14.70 18.30 -2.84
N VAL A 162 -13.55 17.95 -2.29
CA VAL A 162 -12.86 18.74 -1.27
C VAL A 162 -11.43 19.01 -1.73
N ILE A 163 -10.96 20.24 -1.54
CA ILE A 163 -9.57 20.62 -1.78
C ILE A 163 -8.96 21.09 -0.47
N VAL A 164 -7.91 20.43 0.01
CA VAL A 164 -7.07 20.93 1.07
C VAL A 164 -5.92 21.69 0.43
N ALA A 165 -6.11 23.01 0.28
CA ALA A 165 -5.21 23.89 -0.46
C ALA A 165 -3.83 24.00 0.20
N ARG A 166 -3.78 24.01 1.54
CA ARG A 166 -2.56 24.16 2.34
C ARG A 166 -2.74 23.59 3.74
N ALA A 167 -1.65 23.08 4.30
CA ALA A 167 -1.57 22.69 5.71
C ALA A 167 -0.23 23.13 6.30
N ALA A 168 -0.21 23.41 7.60
CA ALA A 168 0.99 23.90 8.30
C ALA A 168 2.06 22.82 8.49
N SER A 169 1.69 21.54 8.44
CA SER A 169 2.58 20.38 8.54
C SER A 169 1.94 19.13 7.92
N TRP A 170 2.74 18.09 7.72
CA TRP A 170 2.29 16.78 7.27
C TRP A 170 1.20 16.18 8.19
N LYS A 171 1.37 16.30 9.51
CA LYS A 171 0.37 15.85 10.47
C LYS A 171 -0.95 16.63 10.36
N TRP A 172 -0.88 17.92 10.08
CA TRP A 172 -2.08 18.72 9.83
C TRP A 172 -2.74 18.34 8.51
N MET A 173 -1.97 18.06 7.45
CA MET A 173 -2.53 17.58 6.19
C MET A 173 -3.28 16.27 6.39
N GLU A 174 -2.68 15.29 7.08
CA GLU A 174 -3.35 14.03 7.43
C GLU A 174 -4.63 14.27 8.21
N ARG A 175 -4.59 15.09 9.25
CA ARG A 175 -5.77 15.38 10.10
C ARG A 175 -6.91 16.02 9.32
N LEU A 176 -6.62 17.04 8.50
CA LEU A 176 -7.63 17.75 7.72
C LEU A 176 -8.26 16.86 6.66
N SER A 177 -7.44 16.16 5.87
CA SER A 177 -7.92 15.27 4.81
C SER A 177 -8.66 14.05 5.39
N ARG A 178 -8.18 13.50 6.51
CA ARG A 178 -8.84 12.37 7.20
C ARG A 178 -10.21 12.79 7.75
N ARG A 179 -10.34 13.97 8.34
CA ARG A 179 -11.64 14.48 8.82
C ARG A 179 -12.61 14.71 7.66
N ALA A 180 -12.15 15.29 6.56
CA ALA A 180 -12.97 15.41 5.35
C ALA A 180 -13.39 14.03 4.81
N CYS A 181 -12.49 13.07 4.77
CA CYS A 181 -12.79 11.71 4.35
C CYS A 181 -13.83 11.02 5.26
N VAL A 182 -13.70 11.19 6.58
CA VAL A 182 -14.69 10.64 7.55
C VAL A 182 -16.06 11.25 7.32
N GLU A 183 -16.15 12.55 7.10
CA GLU A 183 -17.41 13.27 6.88
C GLU A 183 -18.13 12.78 5.61
N VAL A 184 -17.41 12.52 4.53
CA VAL A 184 -17.99 11.99 3.28
C VAL A 184 -18.25 10.47 3.32
N GLY A 185 -18.10 9.83 4.49
CA GLY A 185 -18.44 8.44 4.72
C GLY A 185 -17.27 7.47 4.73
N SER A 186 -16.11 7.95 5.17
CA SER A 186 -14.92 7.18 5.54
C SER A 186 -14.21 6.43 4.41
N ILE A 187 -14.50 6.76 3.16
CA ILE A 187 -13.73 6.34 1.98
C ILE A 187 -13.87 7.37 0.86
N ALA A 188 -12.75 7.74 0.26
CA ALA A 188 -12.69 8.68 -0.85
C ALA A 188 -11.47 8.44 -1.74
N SER A 189 -11.59 8.80 -3.02
CA SER A 189 -10.48 8.83 -3.97
C SER A 189 -9.73 10.15 -3.84
N THR A 190 -8.40 10.11 -3.85
CA THR A 190 -7.58 11.30 -3.64
C THR A 190 -6.48 11.45 -4.69
N CYS A 191 -6.19 12.70 -5.04
CA CYS A 191 -4.94 13.07 -5.70
C CYS A 191 -4.14 13.94 -4.72
N LYS A 192 -2.92 13.49 -4.42
CA LYS A 192 -2.00 14.17 -3.50
C LYS A 192 -1.22 15.26 -4.23
N ALA A 193 -0.40 16.01 -3.50
CA ALA A 193 0.46 17.03 -4.06
C ALA A 193 1.21 16.52 -5.30
N PRO A 194 1.08 17.19 -6.45
CA PRO A 194 1.76 16.80 -7.67
C PRO A 194 3.27 16.79 -7.50
N ARG A 195 3.93 15.88 -8.21
CA ARG A 195 5.39 15.79 -8.24
C ARG A 195 5.93 16.15 -9.61
N THR A 196 7.13 16.71 -9.63
CA THR A 196 7.90 16.82 -10.86
C THR A 196 8.65 15.53 -11.15
N GLY A 197 9.03 15.29 -12.40
CA GLY A 197 9.86 14.14 -12.76
C GLY A 197 11.18 14.11 -11.99
N LYS A 198 11.77 15.28 -11.75
CA LYS A 198 12.96 15.44 -10.90
C LYS A 198 12.72 14.95 -9.47
N GLU A 199 11.59 15.34 -8.85
CA GLU A 199 11.24 14.92 -7.48
C GLU A 199 10.94 13.41 -7.43
N VAL A 200 10.28 12.85 -8.44
CA VAL A 200 10.04 11.40 -8.53
C VAL A 200 11.36 10.65 -8.56
N LYS A 201 12.26 11.01 -9.46
CA LYS A 201 13.57 10.34 -9.59
C LYS A 201 14.41 10.43 -8.31
N ALA A 202 14.34 11.55 -7.59
CA ALA A 202 15.16 11.80 -6.41
C ALA A 202 14.56 11.25 -5.10
N CYS A 203 13.22 11.22 -4.97
CA CYS A 203 12.58 11.02 -3.67
C CYS A 203 11.59 9.85 -3.64
N ALA A 204 11.09 9.36 -4.78
CA ALA A 204 10.21 8.20 -4.81
C ALA A 204 10.97 6.88 -4.64
N ILE A 205 10.25 5.82 -4.35
CA ILE A 205 10.77 4.45 -4.34
C ILE A 205 10.50 3.87 -5.73
N LEU A 206 11.59 3.71 -6.49
CA LEU A 206 11.50 3.35 -7.90
C LEU A 206 11.27 1.84 -8.10
N TYR A 207 10.61 1.48 -9.22
CA TYR A 207 10.36 0.11 -9.69
C TYR A 207 9.50 -0.75 -8.76
N THR A 208 8.65 -0.13 -7.95
CA THR A 208 7.79 -0.82 -7.00
C THR A 208 6.63 -1.56 -7.66
N THR A 209 6.10 -1.06 -8.78
CA THR A 209 5.10 -1.77 -9.57
C THR A 209 5.69 -3.03 -10.19
N THR A 210 6.87 -2.93 -10.82
CA THR A 210 7.61 -4.10 -11.34
C THR A 210 7.93 -5.11 -10.24
N LYS A 211 8.34 -4.64 -9.06
CA LYS A 211 8.55 -5.48 -7.87
C LYS A 211 7.28 -6.25 -7.48
N ALA A 212 6.14 -5.57 -7.39
CA ALA A 212 4.87 -6.20 -7.03
C ALA A 212 4.40 -7.20 -8.09
N ILE A 213 4.54 -6.89 -9.39
CA ILE A 213 4.23 -7.82 -10.49
C ILE A 213 5.11 -9.08 -10.36
N ARG A 214 6.42 -8.94 -10.21
CA ARG A 214 7.36 -10.07 -10.06
C ARG A 214 7.00 -10.95 -8.87
N LEU A 215 6.71 -10.33 -7.72
CA LEU A 215 6.32 -11.05 -6.50
C LEU A 215 5.02 -11.84 -6.71
N GLY A 216 4.01 -11.21 -7.32
CA GLY A 216 2.75 -11.87 -7.63
C GLY A 216 2.89 -13.00 -8.65
N GLN A 217 3.71 -12.82 -9.69
CA GLN A 217 4.02 -13.88 -10.68
C GLN A 217 4.64 -15.10 -10.00
N ALA A 218 5.63 -14.89 -9.11
CA ALA A 218 6.27 -15.99 -8.38
C ALA A 218 5.27 -16.79 -7.54
N VAL A 219 4.35 -16.11 -6.85
CA VAL A 219 3.29 -16.77 -6.05
C VAL A 219 2.31 -17.53 -6.94
N LEU A 220 1.83 -16.92 -8.02
CA LEU A 220 0.89 -17.54 -8.96
C LEU A 220 1.51 -18.77 -9.65
N GLU A 221 2.77 -18.68 -10.01
CA GLU A 221 3.52 -19.79 -10.60
C GLU A 221 3.71 -20.93 -9.59
N ALA A 222 4.13 -20.63 -8.37
CA ALA A 222 4.28 -21.62 -7.31
C ALA A 222 2.95 -22.37 -7.05
N ARG A 223 1.81 -21.66 -7.02
CA ARG A 223 0.48 -22.28 -6.88
C ARG A 223 0.15 -23.18 -8.05
N ARG A 224 0.40 -22.75 -9.29
CA ARG A 224 0.15 -23.54 -10.50
C ARG A 224 0.98 -24.84 -10.54
N GLU A 225 2.19 -24.77 -10.01
CA GLU A 225 3.13 -25.89 -9.99
C GLU A 225 3.09 -26.72 -8.70
N HIS A 226 2.12 -26.42 -7.81
CA HIS A 226 1.97 -27.06 -6.51
C HIS A 226 3.24 -26.97 -5.62
N ARG A 227 4.04 -25.91 -5.79
CA ARG A 227 5.17 -25.56 -4.92
C ARG A 227 4.71 -24.69 -3.75
N ASP A 228 5.55 -24.56 -2.72
CA ASP A 228 5.29 -23.67 -1.58
C ASP A 228 5.25 -22.19 -2.02
N PRO A 229 4.07 -21.52 -2.03
CA PRO A 229 3.97 -20.13 -2.44
C PRO A 229 4.61 -19.17 -1.44
N ILE A 230 4.76 -19.58 -0.17
CA ILE A 230 5.42 -18.76 0.86
C ILE A 230 6.94 -18.79 0.64
N ALA A 231 7.50 -19.93 0.29
CA ALA A 231 8.91 -20.03 -0.14
C ALA A 231 9.16 -19.12 -1.35
N ALA A 232 8.25 -19.10 -2.34
CA ALA A 232 8.36 -18.21 -3.50
C ALA A 232 8.40 -16.71 -3.11
N VAL A 233 7.61 -16.27 -2.11
CA VAL A 233 7.68 -14.90 -1.58
C VAL A 233 9.05 -14.62 -0.95
N ILE A 234 9.52 -15.54 -0.11
CA ILE A 234 10.79 -15.43 0.62
C ILE A 234 11.96 -15.35 -0.37
N ASP A 235 12.01 -16.24 -1.34
CA ASP A 235 13.09 -16.31 -2.33
C ASP A 235 13.13 -15.08 -3.24
N THR A 236 11.93 -14.59 -3.66
CA THR A 236 11.82 -13.43 -4.54
C THR A 236 12.29 -12.15 -3.89
N GLU A 237 12.00 -11.95 -2.61
CA GLU A 237 12.26 -10.71 -1.88
C GLU A 237 13.31 -10.86 -0.77
N ARG A 238 14.04 -11.99 -0.72
CA ARG A 238 15.02 -12.28 0.33
C ARG A 238 14.42 -12.14 1.73
N GLY A 239 13.21 -12.66 1.88
CA GLY A 239 12.46 -12.59 3.12
C GLY A 239 12.91 -13.61 4.16
N VAL A 240 12.29 -13.54 5.33
CA VAL A 240 12.50 -14.50 6.43
C VAL A 240 11.15 -15.00 6.93
N ARG A 241 11.00 -16.33 7.04
CA ARG A 241 9.85 -16.94 7.71
C ARG A 241 10.04 -16.80 9.21
N LEU A 242 9.14 -16.10 9.89
CA LEU A 242 9.24 -15.82 11.33
C LEU A 242 8.45 -16.80 12.18
N PHE A 243 7.24 -17.16 11.74
CA PHE A 243 6.33 -17.97 12.53
C PHE A 243 5.27 -18.64 11.64
N ALA A 244 4.87 -19.85 12.00
CA ALA A 244 3.72 -20.52 11.45
C ALA A 244 2.76 -20.86 12.60
N GLY A 245 1.50 -20.43 12.50
CA GLY A 245 0.56 -20.58 13.58
C GLY A 245 -0.89 -20.52 13.15
N LYS A 246 -1.76 -20.72 14.15
CA LYS A 246 -3.21 -20.58 14.03
C LYS A 246 -3.65 -19.34 14.81
N VAL A 247 -4.47 -18.51 14.22
CA VAL A 247 -5.06 -17.35 14.88
C VAL A 247 -5.94 -17.80 16.04
N ARG A 248 -5.55 -17.45 17.27
CA ARG A 248 -6.26 -17.77 18.51
C ARG A 248 -7.16 -16.63 18.95
N ASP A 249 -6.76 -15.38 18.72
CA ASP A 249 -7.54 -14.21 19.08
C ASP A 249 -7.24 -13.03 18.15
N VAL A 250 -8.26 -12.19 17.94
CA VAL A 250 -8.13 -10.91 17.21
C VAL A 250 -8.99 -9.86 17.91
N ALA A 251 -8.34 -8.94 18.60
CA ALA A 251 -8.95 -7.74 19.14
C ALA A 251 -8.76 -6.57 18.18
N ARG A 252 -9.85 -5.96 17.70
CA ARG A 252 -9.77 -4.81 16.81
C ARG A 252 -10.84 -3.77 17.07
N ARG A 253 -10.51 -2.50 16.85
CA ARG A 253 -11.41 -1.37 17.00
C ARG A 253 -11.08 -0.29 15.98
N THR A 254 -12.11 0.25 15.31
CA THR A 254 -11.95 1.43 14.48
C THR A 254 -11.99 2.68 15.36
N THR A 255 -10.93 3.46 15.33
CA THR A 255 -10.78 4.68 16.14
C THR A 255 -10.10 5.75 15.28
N GLU A 256 -10.69 6.96 15.22
CA GLU A 256 -10.12 8.10 14.48
C GLU A 256 -9.83 7.82 13.00
N GLY A 257 -10.62 6.93 12.37
CA GLY A 257 -10.46 6.56 10.96
C GLY A 257 -9.38 5.50 10.70
N PHE A 258 -8.87 4.84 11.73
CA PHE A 258 -7.92 3.72 11.64
C PHE A 258 -8.46 2.46 12.31
N LEU A 259 -8.14 1.31 11.73
CA LEU A 259 -8.36 0.00 12.34
C LEU A 259 -7.16 -0.35 13.22
N ARG A 260 -7.31 -0.29 14.53
CA ARG A 260 -6.25 -0.61 15.50
C ARG A 260 -6.55 -1.92 16.21
N GLY A 261 -5.51 -2.68 16.56
CA GLY A 261 -5.71 -3.91 17.31
C GLY A 261 -4.48 -4.78 17.44
N THR A 262 -4.75 -5.98 17.95
CA THR A 262 -3.76 -7.05 18.11
C THR A 262 -4.33 -8.38 17.63
N ALA A 263 -3.46 -9.27 17.18
CA ALA A 263 -3.78 -10.65 16.90
C ALA A 263 -2.80 -11.57 17.59
N THR A 264 -3.29 -12.66 18.18
CA THR A 264 -2.48 -13.67 18.83
C THR A 264 -2.52 -14.96 18.03
N LEU A 265 -1.35 -15.50 17.71
CA LEU A 265 -1.15 -16.75 16.98
C LEU A 265 -0.59 -17.82 17.92
N GLU A 266 -1.22 -18.97 17.94
CA GLU A 266 -0.69 -20.18 18.58
C GLU A 266 0.19 -20.95 17.59
N GLY A 267 1.40 -21.30 17.98
CA GLY A 267 2.38 -21.95 17.11
C GLY A 267 1.96 -23.33 16.62
N LEU A 268 2.25 -23.62 15.37
CA LEU A 268 2.09 -24.90 14.72
C LEU A 268 3.44 -25.49 14.31
N ASP A 269 3.50 -26.78 14.14
CA ASP A 269 4.67 -27.54 13.66
C ASP A 269 5.94 -27.21 14.46
N ALA A 270 6.95 -26.64 13.85
CA ALA A 270 8.20 -26.25 14.50
C ALA A 270 8.06 -25.13 15.55
N HIS A 271 6.92 -24.41 15.54
CA HIS A 271 6.63 -23.34 16.48
C HIS A 271 5.66 -23.76 17.61
N ARG A 272 5.36 -25.07 17.72
CA ARG A 272 4.44 -25.59 18.76
C ARG A 272 4.92 -25.20 20.14
N GLY A 273 4.02 -24.70 20.98
CA GLY A 273 4.30 -24.24 22.33
C GLY A 273 4.74 -22.78 22.43
N HIS A 274 4.90 -22.10 21.30
CA HIS A 274 5.20 -20.68 21.22
C HIS A 274 3.99 -19.85 20.82
N GLU A 275 4.00 -18.58 21.20
CA GLU A 275 2.97 -17.61 20.86
C GLU A 275 3.58 -16.45 20.07
N PHE A 276 2.87 -16.01 19.02
CA PHE A 276 3.27 -14.82 18.26
C PHE A 276 2.15 -13.77 18.32
N THR A 277 2.44 -12.59 18.84
CA THR A 277 1.51 -11.48 18.91
C THR A 277 1.85 -10.46 17.83
N LEU A 278 0.84 -10.00 17.11
CA LEU A 278 0.94 -8.95 16.09
C LEU A 278 0.13 -7.74 16.56
N ALA A 279 0.69 -6.55 16.45
CA ALA A 279 -0.04 -5.30 16.62
C ALA A 279 -0.14 -4.54 15.30
N PHE A 280 -1.26 -3.82 15.10
CA PHE A 280 -1.54 -3.13 13.86
C PHE A 280 -2.29 -1.81 14.04
N GLN A 281 -2.05 -0.90 13.10
CA GLN A 281 -2.85 0.30 12.82
C GLN A 281 -3.08 0.35 11.31
N ASN A 282 -4.18 -0.18 10.81
CA ASN A 282 -4.44 -0.64 9.45
C ASN A 282 -3.44 -1.73 9.01
N GLU A 283 -2.14 -1.42 9.03
CA GLU A 283 -1.02 -2.29 8.68
C GLU A 283 -0.38 -2.89 9.93
N PHE A 284 0.24 -4.08 9.79
CA PHE A 284 1.03 -4.68 10.87
C PHE A 284 2.27 -3.82 11.15
N ALA A 285 2.46 -3.45 12.40
CA ALA A 285 3.50 -2.55 12.86
C ALA A 285 4.60 -3.23 13.68
N VAL A 286 4.25 -4.12 14.60
CA VAL A 286 5.18 -4.85 15.48
C VAL A 286 4.70 -6.28 15.66
N GLY A 287 5.64 -7.22 15.72
CA GLY A 287 5.42 -8.62 16.08
C GLY A 287 6.33 -9.09 17.20
N TRP A 288 5.77 -9.80 18.16
CA TRP A 288 6.48 -10.37 19.32
C TRP A 288 6.39 -11.90 19.30
N LEU A 289 7.52 -12.57 19.53
CA LEU A 289 7.58 -14.01 19.82
C LEU A 289 7.75 -14.19 21.33
N ASP A 290 6.79 -14.85 21.97
CA ASP A 290 6.77 -15.08 23.44
C ASP A 290 7.00 -13.78 24.24
N GLY A 291 6.41 -12.68 23.80
CA GLY A 291 6.54 -11.36 24.42
C GLY A 291 7.81 -10.59 24.07
N VAL A 292 8.76 -11.19 23.32
CA VAL A 292 10.00 -10.52 22.89
C VAL A 292 9.82 -9.92 21.49
N PRO A 293 10.11 -8.63 21.25
CA PRO A 293 10.03 -8.03 19.92
C PRO A 293 10.87 -8.81 18.91
N ARG A 294 10.26 -9.22 17.80
CA ARG A 294 10.90 -10.05 16.78
C ARG A 294 10.99 -9.39 15.41
N VAL A 295 10.01 -8.57 15.08
CA VAL A 295 9.93 -7.83 13.80
C VAL A 295 9.16 -6.54 14.03
N MET A 296 9.55 -5.48 13.34
CA MET A 296 8.88 -4.19 13.44
C MET A 296 9.07 -3.36 12.18
N THR A 297 8.13 -2.43 11.95
CA THR A 297 8.24 -1.43 10.88
C THR A 297 9.56 -0.64 11.01
N PRO A 298 10.24 -0.26 9.91
CA PRO A 298 9.84 -0.30 8.51
C PRO A 298 10.00 -1.65 7.79
N ASP A 299 10.54 -2.71 8.42
CA ASP A 299 10.49 -4.02 7.80
C ASP A 299 9.03 -4.44 7.58
N LEU A 300 8.76 -5.07 6.45
CA LEU A 300 7.41 -5.47 6.07
C LEU A 300 7.01 -6.72 6.85
N ILE A 301 5.89 -6.66 7.55
CA ILE A 301 5.31 -7.80 8.27
C ILE A 301 4.15 -8.33 7.43
N CYS A 302 4.37 -9.44 6.74
CA CYS A 302 3.39 -10.05 5.85
C CYS A 302 2.78 -11.28 6.54
N VAL A 303 1.46 -11.27 6.72
CA VAL A 303 0.71 -12.42 7.21
C VAL A 303 0.09 -13.09 6.00
N LEU A 304 0.43 -14.35 5.77
CA LEU A 304 0.03 -15.12 4.60
C LEU A 304 -0.75 -16.36 5.05
N ASP A 305 -1.80 -16.71 4.34
CA ASP A 305 -2.44 -18.01 4.49
C ASP A 305 -1.41 -19.12 4.26
N SER A 306 -1.28 -20.05 5.19
CA SER A 306 -0.20 -21.03 5.19
C SER A 306 -0.26 -22.02 4.04
N HIS A 307 -1.41 -22.19 3.40
CA HIS A 307 -1.59 -23.12 2.28
C HIS A 307 -1.47 -22.41 0.93
N SER A 308 -2.20 -21.31 0.77
CA SER A 308 -2.27 -20.60 -0.51
C SER A 308 -1.21 -19.53 -0.69
N GLY A 309 -0.54 -19.08 0.39
CA GLY A 309 0.33 -17.91 0.36
C GLY A 309 -0.40 -16.60 0.06
N GLU A 310 -1.74 -16.58 0.14
CA GLU A 310 -2.54 -15.37 -0.01
C GLU A 310 -2.32 -14.45 1.19
N ALA A 311 -2.11 -13.16 0.94
CA ALA A 311 -1.98 -12.22 2.02
C ALA A 311 -3.30 -12.03 2.78
N VAL A 312 -3.20 -11.87 4.09
CA VAL A 312 -4.34 -11.69 4.99
C VAL A 312 -4.31 -10.28 5.55
N GLY A 313 -5.33 -9.50 5.23
CA GLY A 313 -5.51 -8.14 5.75
C GLY A 313 -5.93 -8.13 7.21
N THR A 314 -5.59 -7.04 7.92
CA THR A 314 -5.97 -6.85 9.32
C THR A 314 -7.49 -6.87 9.52
N GLU A 315 -8.25 -6.42 8.51
CA GLU A 315 -9.70 -6.44 8.48
C GLU A 315 -10.29 -7.85 8.22
N THR A 316 -9.52 -8.74 7.58
CA THR A 316 -9.97 -10.10 7.23
C THR A 316 -9.40 -11.20 8.13
N LEU A 317 -8.41 -10.87 8.95
CA LEU A 317 -7.82 -11.81 9.91
C LEU A 317 -8.87 -12.25 10.94
N ARG A 318 -9.00 -13.57 11.17
CA ARG A 318 -10.05 -14.13 12.05
C ARG A 318 -9.60 -15.40 12.74
N TYR A 319 -10.27 -15.70 13.86
CA TYR A 319 -10.08 -16.94 14.61
C TYR A 319 -10.05 -18.18 13.73
N GLY A 320 -9.11 -19.06 13.98
CA GLY A 320 -9.01 -20.37 13.33
C GLY A 320 -8.20 -20.40 12.04
N GLN A 321 -7.89 -19.24 11.42
CA GLN A 321 -7.04 -19.21 10.23
C GLN A 321 -5.63 -19.73 10.54
N ARG A 322 -5.10 -20.55 9.62
CA ARG A 322 -3.69 -20.96 9.65
C ARG A 322 -2.87 -19.99 8.81
N VAL A 323 -1.92 -19.33 9.43
CA VAL A 323 -1.15 -18.28 8.80
C VAL A 323 0.35 -18.46 9.05
N THR A 324 1.13 -17.94 8.12
CA THR A 324 2.58 -17.81 8.25
C THR A 324 2.95 -16.34 8.25
N VAL A 325 3.73 -15.93 9.23
CA VAL A 325 4.29 -14.57 9.33
C VAL A 325 5.63 -14.56 8.63
N VAL A 326 5.78 -13.68 7.65
CA VAL A 326 7.00 -13.46 6.89
C VAL A 326 7.44 -12.01 7.05
N ALA A 327 8.73 -11.79 7.24
CA ALA A 327 9.32 -10.46 7.12
C ALA A 327 9.93 -10.27 5.74
N LEU A 328 9.76 -9.07 5.16
CA LEU A 328 10.48 -8.63 3.95
C LEU A 328 11.25 -7.33 4.27
N PRO A 329 12.39 -7.07 3.58
CA PRO A 329 13.18 -5.87 3.85
C PRO A 329 12.42 -4.60 3.46
N GLY A 330 12.37 -3.63 4.39
CA GLY A 330 11.79 -2.32 4.15
C GLY A 330 12.68 -1.45 3.25
N PRO A 331 12.13 -0.43 2.57
CA PRO A 331 12.90 0.50 1.75
C PRO A 331 13.99 1.22 2.54
N ALA A 332 15.18 1.40 1.93
CA ALA A 332 16.35 1.97 2.59
C ALA A 332 16.11 3.38 3.15
N VAL A 333 15.31 4.21 2.46
CA VAL A 333 14.97 5.58 2.90
C VAL A 333 14.32 5.60 4.29
N PHE A 334 13.55 4.59 4.64
CA PHE A 334 12.87 4.49 5.92
C PHE A 334 13.73 3.90 7.05
N ARG A 335 14.92 3.37 6.73
CA ARG A 335 15.90 2.91 7.72
C ARG A 335 16.88 3.99 8.16
N THR A 336 16.81 5.18 7.56
CA THR A 336 17.57 6.35 7.99
C THR A 336 16.99 6.91 9.30
N PRO A 337 17.78 7.66 10.12
CA PRO A 337 17.25 8.28 11.34
C PRO A 337 15.97 9.07 11.08
N LYS A 338 15.95 9.91 10.04
CA LYS A 338 14.77 10.68 9.66
C LYS A 338 13.60 9.80 9.16
N GLY A 339 13.89 8.75 8.41
CA GLY A 339 12.89 7.77 7.99
C GLY A 339 12.22 7.10 9.19
N LEU A 340 13.01 6.71 10.21
CA LEU A 340 12.50 6.08 11.43
C LEU A 340 11.62 7.03 12.27
N GLU A 341 11.86 8.34 12.24
CA GLU A 341 10.96 9.33 12.86
C GLU A 341 9.55 9.29 12.23
N HIS A 342 9.46 8.98 10.94
CA HIS A 342 8.19 8.90 10.21
C HIS A 342 7.50 7.54 10.34
N VAL A 343 8.24 6.44 10.27
CA VAL A 343 7.67 5.09 10.13
C VAL A 343 8.22 4.04 11.08
N GLY A 344 9.14 4.40 11.98
CA GLY A 344 9.65 3.48 12.99
C GLY A 344 8.59 3.10 14.04
N PRO A 345 8.86 2.13 14.90
CA PRO A 345 7.88 1.66 15.89
C PRO A 345 7.38 2.80 16.81
N ARG A 346 8.21 3.78 17.13
CA ARG A 346 7.80 4.96 17.92
C ARG A 346 6.77 5.84 17.24
N ALA A 347 6.77 5.89 15.89
CA ALA A 347 5.74 6.60 15.13
C ALA A 347 4.36 5.95 15.27
N PHE A 348 4.31 4.65 15.58
CA PHE A 348 3.09 3.89 15.89
C PHE A 348 2.76 3.83 17.39
N GLY A 349 3.51 4.56 18.23
CA GLY A 349 3.29 4.63 19.67
C GLY A 349 3.92 3.51 20.49
N TYR A 350 4.83 2.70 19.91
CA TYR A 350 5.59 1.68 20.64
C TYR A 350 6.94 2.23 21.05
N ASP A 351 7.26 2.17 22.36
CA ASP A 351 8.57 2.59 22.88
C ASP A 351 9.62 1.49 22.64
N LEU A 352 9.97 1.34 21.37
CA LEU A 352 10.93 0.37 20.87
C LEU A 352 11.89 1.06 19.89
N ASP A 353 13.17 0.73 20.00
CA ASP A 353 14.15 1.08 18.97
C ASP A 353 14.06 0.08 17.81
N PHE A 354 14.17 0.60 16.60
CA PHE A 354 14.11 -0.24 15.41
C PHE A 354 15.30 -1.20 15.37
N THR A 355 15.00 -2.48 15.25
CA THR A 355 15.97 -3.55 14.95
C THR A 355 15.46 -4.33 13.76
N SER A 356 16.27 -4.39 12.70
CA SER A 356 15.91 -5.16 11.49
C SER A 356 16.19 -6.64 11.70
N VAL A 357 15.33 -7.48 11.13
CA VAL A 357 15.61 -8.94 11.04
C VAL A 357 16.60 -9.30 9.93
N PHE A 358 17.03 -8.31 9.15
CA PHE A 358 17.92 -8.44 7.99
C PHE A 358 19.32 -7.84 8.24
N SER A 359 19.69 -7.59 9.47
CA SER A 359 21.02 -7.08 9.86
C SER A 359 22.04 -8.18 9.94
#